data_74c61fd729f27a60cd3e654cd85ba97b
#
_entry.id   74c61fd729f27a60cd3e654cd85ba97b
#
_cell.length_a   1.000
_cell.length_b   1.000
_cell.length_c   1.000
_cell.angle_alpha   90.00
_cell.angle_beta   90.00
_cell.angle_gamma   90.00
#
_symmetry.space_group_name_H-M   'P 1'
#
loop_
_entity.id
_entity.type
_entity.pdbx_description
1 polymer ?
#
loop_
_entity_poly.entity_id
_entity_poly.type
_entity_poly.pdbx_seq_one_letter_code
_entity_poly.pdbx_strand_id
1 'polypeptide(L)'
;MDEETTEMNLFSLNAVRDMQVIDINEGRMLGTIYDFKINCDNYKILSIFLLKDKPKIFGNNDLIEIPWENIVKIGTDVIIVKCDDKIMFE
;
A
#
# COMPACT_ATOMS: atom_id res chain seq x y z
N MET A 1 -20.83 -18.82 0.14
CA MET A 1 -20.01 -17.71 -0.23
C MET A 1 -20.02 -17.53 -1.72
N ASP A 2 -19.94 -16.30 -2.11
CA ASP A 2 -19.94 -16.00 -3.52
C ASP A 2 -18.52 -16.09 -4.05
N GLU A 3 -18.20 -17.17 -4.67
CA GLU A 3 -16.84 -17.42 -5.11
C GLU A 3 -16.45 -16.58 -6.29
N GLU A 4 -17.40 -16.23 -7.12
CA GLU A 4 -17.08 -15.39 -8.26
C GLU A 4 -16.64 -14.02 -7.80
N THR A 5 -17.34 -13.46 -6.83
CA THR A 5 -16.94 -12.18 -6.29
C THR A 5 -15.58 -12.27 -5.64
N THR A 6 -15.33 -13.36 -4.94
CA THR A 6 -14.05 -13.57 -4.30
C THR A 6 -12.93 -13.61 -5.33
N GLU A 7 -13.14 -14.34 -6.41
CA GLU A 7 -12.10 -14.45 -7.42
C GLU A 7 -11.77 -13.11 -8.05
N MET A 8 -12.80 -12.28 -8.25
CA MET A 8 -12.57 -10.98 -8.87
C MET A 8 -11.80 -10.04 -7.96
N ASN A 9 -11.76 -10.34 -6.68
CA ASN A 9 -11.09 -9.49 -5.72
C ASN A 9 -9.74 -10.05 -5.26
N LEU A 10 -9.25 -11.08 -5.91
CA LEU A 10 -7.99 -11.68 -5.53
C LEU A 10 -6.85 -11.05 -6.30
N PHE A 11 -5.78 -10.74 -5.59
CA PHE A 11 -4.58 -10.17 -6.16
C PHE A 11 -3.38 -10.94 -5.62
N SER A 12 -2.44 -11.25 -6.49
CA SER A 12 -1.18 -11.81 -6.01
C SER A 12 -0.34 -10.69 -5.42
N LEU A 13 0.50 -11.04 -4.46
CA LEU A 13 1.38 -10.04 -3.86
C LEU A 13 2.36 -9.49 -4.88
N ASN A 14 2.79 -10.32 -5.83
CA ASN A 14 3.69 -9.83 -6.86
C ASN A 14 3.03 -8.77 -7.73
N ALA A 15 1.77 -8.99 -8.09
CA ALA A 15 1.07 -8.02 -8.91
C ALA A 15 0.88 -6.71 -8.16
N VAL A 16 0.57 -6.80 -6.87
CA VAL A 16 0.34 -5.60 -6.06
C VAL A 16 1.63 -4.82 -5.89
N ARG A 17 2.77 -5.50 -5.80
CA ARG A 17 4.04 -4.83 -5.60
C ARG A 17 4.44 -3.94 -6.76
N ASP A 18 3.93 -4.22 -7.94
CA ASP A 18 4.26 -3.39 -9.10
C ASP A 18 3.34 -2.20 -9.25
N MET A 19 2.34 -2.09 -8.39
CA MET A 19 1.37 -1.01 -8.51
C MET A 19 1.89 0.25 -7.85
N GLN A 20 1.51 1.39 -8.41
CA GLN A 20 1.79 2.67 -7.81
C GLN A 20 0.75 2.98 -6.76
N VAL A 21 1.20 3.58 -5.66
CA VAL A 21 0.32 3.92 -4.56
C VAL A 21 0.07 5.41 -4.59
N ILE A 22 -1.19 5.80 -4.65
CA ILE A 22 -1.61 7.18 -4.84
C ILE A 22 -2.47 7.60 -3.65
N ASP A 23 -2.15 8.78 -3.12
CA ASP A 23 -2.92 9.38 -2.03
C ASP A 23 -4.14 10.07 -2.63
N ILE A 24 -5.33 9.65 -2.20
CA ILE A 24 -6.56 10.19 -2.74
C ILE A 24 -6.77 11.64 -2.30
N ASN A 25 -6.24 12.02 -1.15
CA ASN A 25 -6.45 13.38 -0.65
C ASN A 25 -5.72 14.41 -1.47
N GLU A 26 -4.49 14.09 -1.89
CA GLU A 26 -3.67 15.04 -2.62
C GLU A 26 -3.50 14.65 -4.07
N GLY A 27 -3.93 13.46 -4.44
CA GLY A 27 -3.82 13.01 -5.81
C GLY A 27 -2.40 12.84 -6.27
N ARG A 28 -1.49 12.48 -5.34
CA ARG A 28 -0.10 12.36 -5.73
C ARG A 28 0.39 10.94 -5.49
N MET A 29 1.38 10.56 -6.26
CA MET A 29 2.00 9.25 -6.13
C MET A 29 2.93 9.26 -4.93
N LEU A 30 2.78 8.25 -4.07
CA LEU A 30 3.61 8.12 -2.88
C LEU A 30 4.80 7.21 -3.13
N GLY A 31 4.62 6.18 -3.93
CA GLY A 31 5.68 5.23 -4.19
C GLY A 31 5.11 3.90 -4.61
N THR A 32 5.91 2.86 -4.47
CA THR A 32 5.51 1.50 -4.78
C THR A 32 5.65 0.65 -3.53
N ILE A 33 4.97 -0.47 -3.51
CA ILE A 33 5.00 -1.33 -2.33
C ILE A 33 6.36 -2.02 -2.24
N TYR A 34 6.97 -1.88 -1.07
CA TYR A 34 8.25 -2.51 -0.77
C TYR A 34 8.05 -3.80 0.02
N ASP A 35 7.13 -3.79 0.98
CA ASP A 35 6.95 -4.94 1.85
C ASP A 35 5.58 -4.86 2.52
N PHE A 36 5.22 -5.95 3.18
CA PHE A 36 3.97 -6.06 3.92
C PHE A 36 4.27 -6.43 5.35
N LYS A 37 3.46 -5.92 6.27
CA LYS A 37 3.50 -6.33 7.66
C LYS A 37 2.31 -7.23 7.91
N ILE A 38 2.59 -8.47 8.28
CA ILE A 38 1.55 -9.48 8.40
C ILE A 38 1.51 -10.01 9.83
N ASN A 39 0.30 -10.12 10.36
CA ASN A 39 0.10 -10.74 11.65
C ASN A 39 -0.02 -12.25 11.43
N CYS A 40 0.97 -12.99 11.90
CA CYS A 40 1.02 -14.43 11.66
C CYS A 40 0.06 -15.22 12.52
N ASP A 41 -0.51 -14.61 13.55
CA ASP A 41 -1.48 -15.32 14.39
C ASP A 41 -2.83 -15.43 13.71
N ASN A 42 -3.23 -14.43 12.97
CA ASN A 42 -4.52 -14.45 12.28
C ASN A 42 -4.39 -14.28 10.78
N TYR A 43 -3.16 -14.25 10.26
CA TYR A 43 -2.88 -14.21 8.84
C TYR A 43 -3.46 -12.98 8.16
N LYS A 44 -3.47 -11.85 8.85
CA LYS A 44 -4.00 -10.61 8.28
C LYS A 44 -2.88 -9.64 8.01
N ILE A 45 -3.04 -8.87 6.94
CA ILE A 45 -2.10 -7.82 6.61
C ILE A 45 -2.40 -6.62 7.51
N LEU A 46 -1.39 -6.14 8.21
CA LEU A 46 -1.53 -5.01 9.10
C LEU A 46 -1.24 -3.69 8.42
N SER A 47 -0.24 -3.67 7.57
CA SER A 47 0.14 -2.46 6.88
C SER A 47 0.99 -2.80 5.67
N ILE A 48 1.22 -1.78 4.85
CA ILE A 48 2.15 -1.89 3.74
C ILE A 48 3.27 -0.89 3.95
N PHE A 49 4.44 -1.25 3.47
CA PHE A 49 5.59 -0.36 3.45
C PHE A 49 5.83 0.06 2.03
N LEU A 50 5.93 1.36 1.82
CA LEU A 50 6.18 1.92 0.50
C LEU A 50 7.59 2.41 0.40
N LEU A 51 8.19 2.21 -0.76
CA LEU A 51 9.42 2.87 -1.10
C LEU A 51 9.04 4.19 -1.76
N LYS A 52 9.53 5.29 -1.21
CA LYS A 52 9.15 6.62 -1.70
C LYS A 52 9.51 6.79 -3.16
N ASP A 53 8.66 7.52 -3.87
CA ASP A 53 8.86 7.79 -5.28
C ASP A 53 10.17 8.53 -5.53
N LYS A 54 10.51 9.46 -4.62
CA LYS A 54 11.74 10.22 -4.73
C LYS A 54 12.54 10.09 -3.44
N PRO A 55 13.33 9.02 -3.34
CA PRO A 55 14.07 8.80 -2.10
C PRO A 55 15.13 9.87 -1.91
N LYS A 56 15.43 10.14 -0.66
CA LYS A 56 16.49 11.08 -0.31
C LYS A 56 17.83 10.44 -0.59
N ILE A 57 18.76 11.24 -1.07
CA ILE A 57 20.08 10.73 -1.40
C ILE A 57 20.79 10.23 -0.15
N PHE A 58 20.67 10.94 0.94
CA PHE A 58 21.36 10.60 2.18
C PHE A 58 20.42 10.14 3.27
N GLY A 59 19.15 9.89 2.93
CA GLY A 59 18.20 9.46 3.92
C GLY A 59 18.32 7.98 4.20
N ASN A 60 18.04 7.59 5.42
CA ASN A 60 18.02 6.19 5.79
C ASN A 60 16.65 5.58 5.72
N ASN A 61 15.64 6.42 5.77
CA ASN A 61 14.27 5.95 5.81
C ASN A 61 13.49 6.53 4.66
N ASP A 62 13.57 5.82 3.56
CA ASP A 62 12.74 6.19 2.42
C ASP A 62 11.50 5.35 2.35
N LEU A 63 11.15 4.71 3.47
CA LEU A 63 9.95 3.88 3.55
C LEU A 63 8.85 4.63 4.27
N ILE A 64 7.64 4.39 3.82
CA ILE A 64 6.44 4.92 4.45
C ILE A 64 5.58 3.73 4.84
N GLU A 65 5.12 3.69 6.08
CA GLU A 65 4.21 2.64 6.51
C GLU A 65 2.79 3.15 6.46
N ILE A 66 1.91 2.44 5.74
CA ILE A 66 0.51 2.80 5.64
C ILE A 66 -0.32 1.67 6.20
N PRO A 67 -1.15 1.94 7.22
CA PRO A 67 -2.01 0.90 7.78
C PRO A 67 -2.95 0.34 6.72
N TRP A 68 -3.23 -0.94 6.82
CA TRP A 68 -4.09 -1.60 5.84
C TRP A 68 -5.46 -0.94 5.75
N GLU A 69 -5.95 -0.44 6.88
CA GLU A 69 -7.28 0.19 6.92
C GLU A 69 -7.34 1.48 6.12
N ASN A 70 -6.18 2.05 5.76
CA ASN A 70 -6.14 3.28 4.97
C ASN A 70 -6.20 3.01 3.47
N ILE A 71 -6.23 1.76 3.07
CA ILE A 71 -6.34 1.43 1.66
C ILE A 71 -7.80 1.56 1.25
N VAL A 72 -8.04 2.42 0.26
CA VAL A 72 -9.39 2.68 -0.23
C VAL A 72 -9.76 1.65 -1.29
N LYS A 73 -8.85 1.41 -2.21
CA LYS A 73 -9.15 0.50 -3.31
C LYS A 73 -7.86 0.00 -3.94
N ILE A 74 -7.88 -1.26 -4.33
CA ILE A 74 -6.80 -1.84 -5.14
C ILE A 74 -7.34 -1.98 -6.55
N GLY A 75 -6.74 -1.25 -7.47
CA GLY A 75 -7.17 -1.27 -8.86
C GLY A 75 -6.31 -2.20 -9.70
N THR A 76 -6.34 -1.98 -10.98
CA THR A 76 -5.56 -2.80 -11.91
C THR A 76 -4.10 -2.40 -11.91
N ASP A 77 -3.84 -1.10 -11.91
CA ASP A 77 -2.47 -0.59 -12.01
C ASP A 77 -2.08 0.26 -10.82
N VAL A 78 -3.02 0.65 -9.98
CA VAL A 78 -2.75 1.56 -8.88
C VAL A 78 -3.48 1.10 -7.63
N ILE A 79 -2.95 1.53 -6.51
CA ILE A 79 -3.58 1.34 -5.20
C ILE A 79 -3.88 2.73 -4.67
N ILE A 80 -5.14 2.93 -4.28
CA ILE A 80 -5.58 4.22 -3.76
C ILE A 80 -5.60 4.12 -2.24
N VAL A 81 -4.93 5.04 -1.59
CA VAL A 81 -4.91 5.10 -0.13
C VAL A 81 -5.38 6.47 0.31
N LYS A 82 -5.80 6.52 1.55
CA LYS A 82 -6.21 7.77 2.17
C LYS A 82 -5.27 8.03 3.33
N CYS A 83 -4.37 8.97 3.15
CA CYS A 83 -3.42 9.33 4.20
C CYS A 83 -4.04 10.35 5.11
N ASP A 84 -3.74 10.23 6.38
CA ASP A 84 -4.21 11.18 7.38
C ASP A 84 -3.00 11.64 8.20
N ASP A 85 -3.29 12.37 9.26
CA ASP A 85 -2.23 12.98 10.07
C ASP A 85 -1.37 11.95 10.77
N LYS A 86 -1.80 10.71 10.83
CA LYS A 86 -1.03 9.66 11.48
C LYS A 86 0.11 9.15 10.61
N ILE A 87 0.08 9.42 9.32
CA ILE A 87 1.08 8.93 8.41
C ILE A 87 2.12 10.00 8.24
N MET A 88 3.36 9.65 8.57
CA MET A 88 4.46 10.58 8.56
C MET A 88 5.18 10.51 7.24
N PHE A 89 5.33 11.64 6.60
CA PHE A 89 6.10 11.75 5.36
C PHE A 89 7.37 12.52 5.65
N GLU A 90 8.43 11.77 5.69
CA GLU A 90 9.72 12.35 5.98
C GLU A 90 10.48 12.71 4.74
#